data_2e6ce4a8e0be367bb0fe4a2294efdaca
#
_entry.id   2e6ce4a8e0be367bb0fe4a2294efdaca
#
_cell.length_a   1.000
_cell.length_b   1.000
_cell.length_c   1.000
_cell.angle_alpha   90.00
_cell.angle_beta   90.00
_cell.angle_gamma   90.00
#
_symmetry.space_group_name_H-M   'P 1'
#
loop_
_entity.id
_entity.type
_entity.pdbx_description
1 polymer ?
#
loop_
_entity_poly.entity_id
_entity_poly.type
_entity_poly.pdbx_seq_one_letter_code
_entity_poly.pdbx_strand_id
1 'polypeptide(L)'
;EKKASAENMLRGFELRAQARQKKAEELQTQAEQTSRQQALRTQRLDLLRAMEREYEGFGQSVRRVMQAAGRGELRGVHGPVSDLIRTEDEYSVAIEIALGGSLQNIVVDDEQCAKSAIQYLKTHDFGRATFRPLTAVRERRGGKQLSGPGFAGWADQLVRFDGQYAPLIRSLLADTAVVDHMDNAIAMAKKHGYAFRIVTLDGQLI
;
A
#
# COMPACT_ATOMS: atom_id res chain seq x y z
N GLU A 1 62.28 -37.85 -21.52
CA GLU A 1 61.69 -36.50 -21.63
C GLU A 1 60.23 -36.54 -22.12
N LYS A 2 59.83 -37.23 -23.17
CA LYS A 2 58.47 -37.32 -23.71
C LYS A 2 57.47 -37.92 -22.71
N LYS A 3 57.83 -38.91 -21.90
CA LYS A 3 56.96 -39.53 -20.91
C LYS A 3 56.61 -38.57 -19.76
N ALA A 4 57.60 -37.87 -19.22
CA ALA A 4 57.39 -36.90 -18.17
C ALA A 4 56.52 -35.70 -18.63
N SER A 5 56.65 -35.25 -19.89
CA SER A 5 55.81 -34.21 -20.48
C SER A 5 54.35 -34.67 -20.61
N ALA A 6 54.12 -35.90 -21.05
CA ALA A 6 52.77 -36.48 -21.16
C ALA A 6 52.10 -36.65 -19.77
N GLU A 7 52.82 -37.08 -18.76
CA GLU A 7 52.36 -37.17 -17.38
C GLU A 7 51.97 -35.82 -16.78
N ASN A 8 52.77 -34.79 -17.05
CA ASN A 8 52.44 -33.42 -16.61
C ASN A 8 51.18 -32.84 -17.29
N MET A 9 51.01 -33.13 -18.59
CA MET A 9 49.79 -32.74 -19.30
C MET A 9 48.54 -33.45 -18.76
N LEU A 10 48.66 -34.76 -18.53
CA LEU A 10 47.56 -35.54 -17.97
C LEU A 10 47.11 -34.97 -16.61
N ARG A 11 48.09 -34.76 -15.73
CA ARG A 11 47.83 -34.15 -14.40
C ARG A 11 47.19 -32.75 -14.51
N GLY A 12 47.59 -31.93 -15.49
CA GLY A 12 46.99 -30.67 -15.77
C GLY A 12 45.52 -30.77 -16.23
N PHE A 13 45.20 -31.78 -17.05
CA PHE A 13 43.80 -32.07 -17.45
C PHE A 13 42.95 -32.58 -16.29
N GLU A 14 43.45 -33.45 -15.46
CA GLU A 14 42.77 -33.97 -14.25
C GLU A 14 42.40 -32.82 -13.27
N LEU A 15 43.36 -31.94 -12.97
CA LEU A 15 43.14 -30.79 -12.13
C LEU A 15 42.06 -29.84 -12.69
N ARG A 16 42.08 -29.59 -14.01
CA ARG A 16 41.06 -28.79 -14.66
C ARG A 16 39.70 -29.47 -14.65
N ALA A 17 39.64 -30.80 -14.84
CA ALA A 17 38.39 -31.53 -14.77
C ALA A 17 37.78 -31.48 -13.36
N GLN A 18 38.58 -31.71 -12.32
CA GLN A 18 38.15 -31.59 -10.93
C GLN A 18 37.67 -30.18 -10.59
N ALA A 19 38.39 -29.12 -11.01
CA ALA A 19 37.98 -27.77 -10.78
C ALA A 19 36.62 -27.41 -11.47
N ARG A 20 36.42 -27.91 -12.70
CA ARG A 20 35.16 -27.76 -13.42
C ARG A 20 34.01 -28.50 -12.75
N GLN A 21 34.25 -29.72 -12.30
CA GLN A 21 33.25 -30.54 -11.59
C GLN A 21 32.82 -29.83 -10.29
N LYS A 22 33.80 -29.41 -9.47
CA LYS A 22 33.50 -28.65 -8.24
C LYS A 22 32.69 -27.40 -8.52
N LYS A 23 33.05 -26.63 -9.58
CA LYS A 23 32.32 -25.44 -9.97
C LYS A 23 30.90 -25.74 -10.45
N ALA A 24 30.70 -26.88 -11.15
CA ALA A 24 29.37 -27.32 -11.58
C ALA A 24 28.48 -27.68 -10.37
N GLU A 25 29.03 -28.40 -9.39
CA GLU A 25 28.32 -28.72 -8.14
C GLU A 25 27.94 -27.49 -7.33
N GLU A 26 28.85 -26.50 -7.21
CA GLU A 26 28.57 -25.21 -6.56
C GLU A 26 27.43 -24.46 -7.26
N LEU A 27 27.48 -24.36 -8.60
CA LEU A 27 26.45 -23.70 -9.40
C LEU A 27 25.11 -24.43 -9.33
N GLN A 28 25.10 -25.74 -9.31
CA GLN A 28 23.88 -26.53 -9.14
C GLN A 28 23.25 -26.26 -7.78
N THR A 29 24.05 -26.28 -6.71
CA THR A 29 23.57 -25.97 -5.34
C THR A 29 22.98 -24.55 -5.28
N GLN A 30 23.66 -23.57 -5.87
CA GLN A 30 23.15 -22.20 -5.94
C GLN A 30 21.84 -22.10 -6.73
N ALA A 31 21.74 -22.79 -7.86
CA ALA A 31 20.54 -22.83 -8.68
C ALA A 31 19.35 -23.44 -7.92
N GLU A 32 19.57 -24.55 -7.20
CA GLU A 32 18.55 -25.19 -6.37
C GLU A 32 18.09 -24.29 -5.23
N GLN A 33 19.02 -23.62 -4.53
CA GLN A 33 18.69 -22.66 -3.47
C GLN A 33 17.87 -21.48 -4.00
N THR A 34 18.28 -20.92 -5.14
CA THR A 34 17.57 -19.79 -5.79
C THR A 34 16.17 -20.22 -6.21
N SER A 35 16.03 -21.41 -6.81
CA SER A 35 14.73 -21.96 -7.22
C SER A 35 13.79 -22.14 -6.03
N ARG A 36 14.29 -22.70 -4.92
CA ARG A 36 13.49 -22.83 -3.68
C ARG A 36 13.04 -21.47 -3.14
N GLN A 37 13.93 -20.49 -3.09
CA GLN A 37 13.59 -19.13 -2.65
C GLN A 37 12.54 -18.48 -3.56
N GLN A 38 12.66 -18.67 -4.87
CA GLN A 38 11.69 -18.18 -5.83
C GLN A 38 10.31 -18.80 -5.62
N ALA A 39 10.26 -20.12 -5.44
CA ALA A 39 9.00 -20.84 -5.19
C ALA A 39 8.30 -20.32 -3.91
N LEU A 40 9.06 -20.15 -2.81
CA LEU A 40 8.52 -19.60 -1.56
C LEU A 40 8.00 -18.17 -1.72
N ARG A 41 8.73 -17.32 -2.45
CA ARG A 41 8.28 -15.95 -2.74
C ARG A 41 7.02 -15.91 -3.60
N THR A 42 6.94 -16.78 -4.60
CA THR A 42 5.75 -16.90 -5.47
C THR A 42 4.53 -17.33 -4.65
N GLN A 43 4.69 -18.38 -3.83
CA GLN A 43 3.61 -18.83 -2.95
C GLN A 43 3.13 -17.74 -1.99
N ARG A 44 4.06 -16.97 -1.40
CA ARG A 44 3.71 -15.84 -0.53
C ARG A 44 2.97 -14.73 -1.29
N LEU A 45 3.40 -14.43 -2.51
CA LEU A 45 2.73 -13.46 -3.38
C LEU A 45 1.29 -13.89 -3.71
N ASP A 46 1.09 -15.16 -4.05
CA ASP A 46 -0.23 -15.68 -4.38
C ASP A 46 -1.17 -15.65 -3.17
N LEU A 47 -0.65 -15.96 -1.98
CA LEU A 47 -1.39 -15.82 -0.74
C LEU A 47 -1.80 -14.36 -0.48
N LEU A 48 -0.85 -13.42 -0.56
CA LEU A 48 -1.14 -12.00 -0.33
C LEU A 48 -2.15 -11.45 -1.34
N ARG A 49 -2.06 -11.85 -2.60
CA ARG A 49 -3.04 -11.48 -3.64
C ARG A 49 -4.42 -12.08 -3.40
N ALA A 50 -4.48 -13.30 -2.85
CA ALA A 50 -5.75 -13.90 -2.44
C ALA A 50 -6.39 -13.11 -1.29
N MET A 51 -5.61 -12.78 -0.25
CA MET A 51 -6.07 -11.96 0.88
C MET A 51 -6.57 -10.58 0.42
N GLU A 52 -5.85 -9.92 -0.50
CA GLU A 52 -6.25 -8.64 -1.09
C GLU A 52 -7.58 -8.75 -1.85
N ARG A 53 -7.75 -9.75 -2.71
CA ARG A 53 -9.00 -9.99 -3.47
C ARG A 53 -10.20 -10.28 -2.57
N GLU A 54 -9.99 -10.96 -1.45
CA GLU A 54 -11.02 -11.28 -0.48
C GLU A 54 -11.27 -10.16 0.54
N TYR A 55 -10.55 -9.04 0.44
CA TYR A 55 -10.62 -7.92 1.37
C TYR A 55 -10.39 -8.36 2.84
N GLU A 56 -9.46 -9.28 3.09
CA GLU A 56 -9.17 -9.81 4.42
C GLU A 56 -8.64 -8.66 5.28
N GLY A 57 -8.43 -7.82 5.56
CA GLY A 57 -8.05 -6.68 6.42
C GLY A 57 -9.20 -5.71 6.66
N PHE A 58 -10.32 -5.88 5.95
CA PHE A 58 -11.47 -4.98 6.04
C PHE A 58 -12.57 -5.53 6.95
N GLY A 59 -13.37 -4.64 7.50
CA GLY A 59 -14.56 -5.01 8.24
C GLY A 59 -15.53 -5.86 7.40
N GLN A 60 -16.29 -6.76 8.05
CA GLN A 60 -17.19 -7.68 7.37
C GLN A 60 -18.16 -6.97 6.42
N SER A 61 -18.71 -5.84 6.81
CA SER A 61 -19.64 -5.05 5.98
C SER A 61 -19.01 -4.53 4.70
N VAL A 62 -17.76 -4.02 4.78
CA VAL A 62 -17.01 -3.54 3.61
C VAL A 62 -16.78 -4.71 2.65
N ARG A 63 -16.26 -5.83 3.15
CA ARG A 63 -16.05 -7.05 2.37
C ARG A 63 -17.29 -7.51 1.63
N ARG A 64 -18.44 -7.55 2.31
CA ARG A 64 -19.72 -7.96 1.72
C ARG A 64 -20.21 -7.03 0.61
N VAL A 65 -20.04 -5.72 0.80
CA VAL A 65 -20.36 -4.73 -0.25
C VAL A 65 -19.46 -4.92 -1.47
N MET A 66 -18.15 -5.08 -1.26
CA MET A 66 -17.19 -5.26 -2.36
C MET A 66 -17.44 -6.55 -3.13
N GLN A 67 -17.76 -7.65 -2.45
CA GLN A 67 -18.15 -8.91 -3.08
C GLN A 67 -19.45 -8.77 -3.89
N ALA A 68 -20.46 -8.08 -3.36
CA ALA A 68 -21.71 -7.84 -4.07
C ALA A 68 -21.50 -6.93 -5.30
N ALA A 69 -20.66 -5.92 -5.18
CA ALA A 69 -20.27 -5.06 -6.30
C ALA A 69 -19.54 -5.86 -7.39
N GLY A 70 -18.58 -6.73 -7.01
CA GLY A 70 -17.87 -7.61 -7.94
C GLY A 70 -18.78 -8.61 -8.68
N ARG A 71 -19.91 -9.01 -8.06
CA ARG A 71 -20.95 -9.85 -8.71
C ARG A 71 -21.97 -9.04 -9.54
N GLY A 72 -21.87 -7.70 -9.55
CA GLY A 72 -22.78 -6.82 -10.26
C GLY A 72 -24.14 -6.60 -9.56
N GLU A 73 -24.30 -7.04 -8.31
CA GLU A 73 -25.51 -6.83 -7.49
C GLU A 73 -25.63 -5.36 -7.03
N LEU A 74 -24.51 -4.71 -6.77
CA LEU A 74 -24.42 -3.31 -6.42
C LEU A 74 -23.65 -2.56 -7.52
N ARG A 75 -24.25 -1.49 -8.06
CA ARG A 75 -23.65 -0.65 -9.09
C ARG A 75 -23.18 0.68 -8.52
N GLY A 76 -22.26 1.34 -9.22
CA GLY A 76 -21.72 2.63 -8.79
C GLY A 76 -20.86 2.57 -7.54
N VAL A 77 -20.26 1.42 -7.23
CA VAL A 77 -19.30 1.22 -6.13
C VAL A 77 -17.90 1.25 -6.70
N HIS A 78 -17.09 2.22 -6.29
CA HIS A 78 -15.69 2.37 -6.75
C HIS A 78 -14.71 1.54 -5.91
N GLY A 79 -14.93 1.43 -4.61
CA GLY A 79 -14.05 0.72 -3.69
C GLY A 79 -13.86 1.46 -2.37
N PRO A 80 -13.13 0.87 -1.42
CA PRO A 80 -12.70 1.57 -0.22
C PRO A 80 -11.64 2.64 -0.57
N VAL A 81 -11.55 3.70 0.23
CA VAL A 81 -10.60 4.81 0.01
C VAL A 81 -9.16 4.31 -0.15
N SER A 82 -8.76 3.28 0.61
CA SER A 82 -7.43 2.66 0.52
C SER A 82 -7.07 2.18 -0.89
N ASP A 83 -8.04 1.69 -1.66
CA ASP A 83 -7.82 1.14 -3.00
C ASP A 83 -7.68 2.24 -4.06
N LEU A 84 -8.16 3.45 -3.76
CA LEU A 84 -8.22 4.59 -4.68
C LEU A 84 -7.01 5.50 -4.60
N ILE A 85 -6.10 5.26 -3.66
CA ILE A 85 -4.88 6.05 -3.44
C ILE A 85 -3.63 5.19 -3.56
N ARG A 86 -2.53 5.85 -3.88
CA ARG A 86 -1.17 5.29 -3.80
C ARG A 86 -0.26 6.33 -3.18
N THR A 87 0.71 5.91 -2.39
CA THR A 87 1.73 6.77 -1.80
C THR A 87 3.09 6.10 -1.87
N GLU A 88 4.14 6.84 -1.68
CA GLU A 88 5.49 6.29 -1.55
C GLU A 88 5.66 5.62 -0.18
N ASP A 89 6.51 4.60 -0.11
CA ASP A 89 6.65 3.77 1.09
C ASP A 89 6.99 4.59 2.35
N GLU A 90 7.79 5.65 2.19
CA GLU A 90 8.18 6.53 3.29
C GLU A 90 7.00 7.30 3.93
N TYR A 91 5.91 7.55 3.18
CA TYR A 91 4.73 8.26 3.67
C TYR A 91 3.59 7.32 4.08
N SER A 92 3.71 6.01 3.81
CA SER A 92 2.59 5.08 3.94
C SER A 92 2.00 5.06 5.35
N VAL A 93 2.85 5.02 6.39
CA VAL A 93 2.42 5.05 7.80
C VAL A 93 1.73 6.37 8.13
N ALA A 94 2.30 7.50 7.72
CA ALA A 94 1.71 8.81 7.98
C ALA A 94 0.34 8.97 7.30
N ILE A 95 0.19 8.52 6.06
CA ILE A 95 -1.08 8.57 5.32
C ILE A 95 -2.12 7.63 5.93
N GLU A 96 -1.72 6.43 6.35
CA GLU A 96 -2.60 5.49 7.06
C GLU A 96 -3.16 6.12 8.34
N ILE A 97 -2.33 6.71 9.16
CA ILE A 97 -2.74 7.40 10.40
C ILE A 97 -3.60 8.64 10.08
N ALA A 98 -3.24 9.43 9.07
CA ALA A 98 -4.01 10.60 8.67
C ALA A 98 -5.45 10.25 8.24
N LEU A 99 -5.64 9.16 7.52
CA LEU A 99 -6.94 8.65 7.08
C LEU A 99 -7.67 7.87 8.18
N GLY A 100 -6.95 7.11 8.99
CA GLY A 100 -7.52 6.28 10.06
C GLY A 100 -8.69 5.43 9.56
N GLY A 101 -9.82 5.48 10.26
CA GLY A 101 -11.03 4.73 9.87
C GLY A 101 -11.60 5.10 8.50
N SER A 102 -11.22 6.24 7.92
CA SER A 102 -11.67 6.64 6.59
C SER A 102 -11.10 5.78 5.47
N LEU A 103 -10.01 5.03 5.70
CA LEU A 103 -9.47 4.05 4.75
C LEU A 103 -10.50 3.03 4.30
N GLN A 104 -11.39 2.62 5.20
CA GLN A 104 -12.45 1.64 4.94
C GLN A 104 -13.76 2.25 4.43
N ASN A 105 -13.85 3.58 4.27
CA ASN A 105 -15.04 4.20 3.70
C ASN A 105 -15.20 3.81 2.25
N ILE A 106 -16.39 3.35 1.88
CA ILE A 106 -16.70 2.90 0.52
C ILE A 106 -17.10 4.10 -0.32
N VAL A 107 -16.40 4.33 -1.41
CA VAL A 107 -16.69 5.40 -2.37
C VAL A 107 -17.72 4.90 -3.37
N VAL A 108 -18.74 5.72 -3.61
CA VAL A 108 -19.83 5.44 -4.54
C VAL A 108 -20.12 6.66 -5.41
N ASP A 109 -20.79 6.44 -6.55
CA ASP A 109 -21.13 7.53 -7.48
C ASP A 109 -21.96 8.62 -6.78
N ASP A 110 -23.09 8.22 -6.19
CA ASP A 110 -24.08 9.12 -5.65
C ASP A 110 -24.80 8.57 -4.39
N GLU A 111 -25.72 9.34 -3.87
CA GLU A 111 -26.52 8.99 -2.67
C GLU A 111 -27.46 7.82 -2.93
N GLN A 112 -27.90 7.60 -4.18
CA GLN A 112 -28.78 6.48 -4.51
C GLN A 112 -28.00 5.16 -4.49
N CYS A 113 -26.77 5.15 -4.99
CA CYS A 113 -25.85 4.02 -4.88
C CYS A 113 -25.55 3.69 -3.41
N ALA A 114 -25.27 4.72 -2.59
CA ALA A 114 -25.07 4.56 -1.15
C ALA A 114 -26.32 3.94 -0.47
N LYS A 115 -27.52 4.44 -0.78
CA LYS A 115 -28.79 3.93 -0.24
C LYS A 115 -29.00 2.45 -0.59
N SER A 116 -28.72 2.08 -1.84
CA SER A 116 -28.84 0.69 -2.28
C SER A 116 -27.89 -0.25 -1.52
N ALA A 117 -26.64 0.17 -1.34
CA ALA A 117 -25.65 -0.59 -0.57
C ALA A 117 -26.00 -0.68 0.93
N ILE A 118 -26.52 0.40 1.54
CA ILE A 118 -27.00 0.39 2.92
C ILE A 118 -28.19 -0.58 3.07
N GLN A 119 -29.13 -0.56 2.13
CA GLN A 119 -30.27 -1.47 2.13
C GLN A 119 -29.84 -2.93 2.02
N TYR A 120 -28.86 -3.21 1.13
CA TYR A 120 -28.24 -4.53 0.99
C TYR A 120 -27.68 -5.03 2.35
N LEU A 121 -26.86 -4.20 3.02
CA LEU A 121 -26.30 -4.54 4.32
C LEU A 121 -27.39 -4.82 5.38
N LYS A 122 -28.44 -3.99 5.41
CA LYS A 122 -29.56 -4.15 6.35
C LYS A 122 -30.34 -5.44 6.10
N THR A 123 -30.66 -5.74 4.84
CA THR A 123 -31.47 -6.92 4.48
C THR A 123 -30.77 -8.23 4.84
N HIS A 124 -29.41 -8.23 4.78
CA HIS A 124 -28.62 -9.43 5.05
C HIS A 124 -27.97 -9.47 6.44
N ASP A 125 -28.24 -8.47 7.27
CA ASP A 125 -27.64 -8.32 8.62
C ASP A 125 -26.09 -8.36 8.60
N PHE A 126 -25.47 -7.70 7.61
CA PHE A 126 -24.01 -7.68 7.46
C PHE A 126 -23.31 -6.52 8.21
N GLY A 127 -24.03 -5.85 9.10
CA GLY A 127 -23.49 -4.75 9.90
C GLY A 127 -23.55 -3.41 9.17
N ARG A 128 -22.62 -2.51 9.50
CA ARG A 128 -22.61 -1.12 9.01
C ARG A 128 -21.32 -0.78 8.31
N ALA A 129 -21.41 0.04 7.24
CA ALA A 129 -20.27 0.66 6.57
C ALA A 129 -20.53 2.15 6.36
N THR A 130 -19.48 2.93 6.21
CA THR A 130 -19.55 4.35 5.84
C THR A 130 -19.41 4.47 4.34
N PHE A 131 -20.35 5.16 3.71
CA PHE A 131 -20.33 5.44 2.28
C PHE A 131 -19.99 6.91 2.02
N ARG A 132 -19.24 7.15 0.95
CA ARG A 132 -18.85 8.49 0.48
C ARG A 132 -19.34 8.69 -0.96
N PRO A 133 -20.55 9.25 -1.16
CA PRO A 133 -21.00 9.64 -2.49
C PRO A 133 -20.12 10.75 -3.07
N LEU A 134 -19.62 10.59 -4.29
CA LEU A 134 -18.79 11.59 -4.94
C LEU A 134 -19.54 12.91 -5.16
N THR A 135 -20.84 12.84 -5.40
CA THR A 135 -21.74 14.00 -5.54
C THR A 135 -21.92 14.82 -4.28
N ALA A 136 -21.78 14.19 -3.10
CA ALA A 136 -21.98 14.85 -1.80
C ALA A 136 -20.70 15.43 -1.20
N VAL A 137 -19.56 15.19 -1.83
CA VAL A 137 -18.26 15.66 -1.30
C VAL A 137 -18.08 17.15 -1.56
N ARG A 138 -17.79 17.88 -0.49
CA ARG A 138 -17.35 19.27 -0.58
C ARG A 138 -15.83 19.30 -0.52
N GLU A 139 -15.22 19.79 -1.60
CA GLU A 139 -13.77 19.98 -1.64
C GLU A 139 -13.34 20.96 -0.55
N ARG A 140 -12.34 20.55 0.24
CA ARG A 140 -11.63 21.48 1.11
C ARG A 140 -10.48 22.09 0.32
N ARG A 141 -10.30 23.40 0.44
CA ARG A 141 -9.10 24.04 -0.10
C ARG A 141 -7.92 23.57 0.74
N GLY A 142 -6.90 23.07 0.07
CA GLY A 142 -5.65 22.63 0.68
C GLY A 142 -5.03 23.70 1.56
N GLY A 143 -4.21 23.31 2.49
CA GLY A 143 -3.58 24.18 3.46
C GLY A 143 -2.79 25.31 2.82
N LYS A 144 -2.64 26.40 3.55
CA LYS A 144 -1.81 27.56 3.16
C LYS A 144 -0.37 27.06 2.90
N GLN A 145 0.38 27.84 2.13
CA GLN A 145 1.79 27.59 1.93
C GLN A 145 2.47 27.46 3.30
N LEU A 146 2.91 26.24 3.63
CA LEU A 146 3.54 25.91 4.90
C LEU A 146 5.02 25.61 4.63
N SER A 147 5.89 26.07 5.51
CA SER A 147 7.30 25.76 5.48
C SER A 147 7.87 25.73 6.89
N GLY A 148 8.77 24.80 7.13
CA GLY A 148 9.43 24.65 8.42
C GLY A 148 10.37 23.44 8.44
N PRO A 149 11.18 23.31 9.48
CA PRO A 149 12.04 22.15 9.65
C PRO A 149 11.21 20.86 9.65
N GLY A 150 11.65 19.85 8.90
CA GLY A 150 11.03 18.54 8.83
C GLY A 150 9.67 18.47 8.11
N PHE A 151 9.16 19.55 7.52
CA PHE A 151 7.92 19.53 6.77
C PHE A 151 8.08 18.77 5.45
N ALA A 152 7.44 17.61 5.33
CA ALA A 152 7.47 16.78 4.13
C ALA A 152 6.43 17.24 3.09
N GLY A 153 5.25 17.67 3.53
CA GLY A 153 4.17 18.11 2.63
C GLY A 153 2.80 18.04 3.30
N TRP A 154 1.77 18.50 2.58
CA TRP A 154 0.39 18.24 2.93
C TRP A 154 0.03 16.80 2.51
N ALA A 155 -0.72 16.09 3.33
CA ALA A 155 -1.03 14.68 3.11
C ALA A 155 -1.75 14.41 1.77
N ASP A 156 -2.59 15.35 1.29
CA ASP A 156 -3.25 15.26 -0.02
C ASP A 156 -2.29 15.42 -1.21
N GLN A 157 -1.11 16.00 -1.00
CA GLN A 157 -0.05 16.17 -2.01
C GLN A 157 0.92 14.97 -2.06
N LEU A 158 0.95 14.16 -1.00
CA LEU A 158 1.83 12.99 -0.86
C LEU A 158 1.15 11.70 -1.32
N VAL A 159 -0.06 11.78 -1.86
CA VAL A 159 -0.82 10.66 -2.42
C VAL A 159 -1.10 10.88 -3.89
N ARG A 160 -1.13 9.79 -4.65
CA ARG A 160 -1.52 9.75 -6.07
C ARG A 160 -2.89 9.08 -6.17
N PHE A 161 -3.77 9.62 -6.99
CA PHE A 161 -5.13 9.14 -7.20
C PHE A 161 -5.64 9.59 -8.58
N ASP A 162 -6.71 8.97 -9.05
CA ASP A 162 -7.40 9.43 -10.26
C ASP A 162 -8.10 10.78 -10.00
N GLY A 163 -8.05 11.70 -10.97
CA GLY A 163 -8.57 13.05 -10.85
C GLY A 163 -10.03 13.16 -10.42
N GLN A 164 -10.86 12.17 -10.74
CA GLN A 164 -12.26 12.11 -10.30
C GLN A 164 -12.42 12.05 -8.78
N TYR A 165 -11.42 11.53 -8.06
CA TYR A 165 -11.43 11.42 -6.60
C TYR A 165 -10.81 12.64 -5.89
N ALA A 166 -10.31 13.62 -6.63
CA ALA A 166 -9.62 14.78 -6.05
C ALA A 166 -10.46 15.51 -4.98
N PRO A 167 -11.76 15.83 -5.18
CA PRO A 167 -12.57 16.45 -4.14
C PRO A 167 -12.64 15.60 -2.87
N LEU A 168 -12.80 14.28 -3.01
CA LEU A 168 -12.87 13.35 -1.89
C LEU A 168 -11.56 13.30 -1.11
N ILE A 169 -10.44 13.06 -1.79
CA ILE A 169 -9.13 12.91 -1.15
C ILE A 169 -8.72 14.22 -0.46
N ARG A 170 -8.94 15.37 -1.09
CA ARG A 170 -8.72 16.68 -0.47
C ARG A 170 -9.62 16.90 0.75
N SER A 171 -10.87 16.46 0.70
CA SER A 171 -11.77 16.58 1.85
C SER A 171 -11.28 15.78 3.08
N LEU A 172 -10.51 14.71 2.86
CA LEU A 172 -9.99 13.83 3.91
C LEU A 172 -8.60 14.23 4.41
N LEU A 173 -7.74 14.73 3.53
CA LEU A 173 -6.30 14.88 3.78
C LEU A 173 -5.78 16.33 3.73
N ALA A 174 -6.50 17.27 3.12
CA ALA A 174 -5.99 18.61 2.87
C ALA A 174 -5.65 19.42 4.13
N ASP A 175 -6.21 19.06 5.29
CA ASP A 175 -5.95 19.71 6.58
C ASP A 175 -4.90 18.94 7.43
N THR A 176 -4.13 18.04 6.84
CA THR A 176 -3.13 17.23 7.56
C THR A 176 -1.74 17.48 6.98
N ALA A 177 -0.84 18.01 7.79
CA ALA A 177 0.57 18.17 7.45
C ALA A 177 1.35 16.90 7.84
N VAL A 178 2.31 16.50 7.02
CA VAL A 178 3.24 15.41 7.32
C VAL A 178 4.60 16.01 7.67
N VAL A 179 5.18 15.54 8.78
CA VAL A 179 6.45 16.04 9.34
C VAL A 179 7.35 14.84 9.69
N ASP A 180 8.65 15.04 9.66
CA ASP A 180 9.64 13.96 9.88
C ASP A 180 9.54 13.33 11.28
N HIS A 181 9.51 14.13 12.35
CA HIS A 181 9.48 13.64 13.73
C HIS A 181 8.77 14.60 14.71
N MET A 182 8.54 14.11 15.93
CA MET A 182 7.68 14.74 16.93
C MET A 182 8.14 16.14 17.35
N ASP A 183 9.42 16.41 17.48
CA ASP A 183 9.91 17.73 17.93
C ASP A 183 9.56 18.82 16.92
N ASN A 184 9.72 18.54 15.62
CA ASN A 184 9.34 19.43 14.55
C ASN A 184 7.80 19.58 14.46
N ALA A 185 7.06 18.49 14.70
CA ALA A 185 5.59 18.51 14.75
C ALA A 185 5.09 19.43 15.88
N ILE A 186 5.64 19.31 17.09
CA ILE A 186 5.29 20.18 18.23
C ILE A 186 5.64 21.65 17.96
N ALA A 187 6.83 21.90 17.41
CA ALA A 187 7.25 23.27 17.08
C ALA A 187 6.30 23.91 16.02
N MET A 188 5.94 23.14 15.01
CA MET A 188 5.01 23.56 13.95
C MET A 188 3.59 23.79 14.50
N ALA A 189 3.05 22.88 15.32
CA ALA A 189 1.75 23.03 15.96
C ALA A 189 1.65 24.31 16.79
N LYS A 190 2.65 24.57 17.64
CA LYS A 190 2.73 25.78 18.45
C LYS A 190 2.80 27.05 17.60
N LYS A 191 3.64 27.06 16.55
CA LYS A 191 3.81 28.20 15.64
C LYS A 191 2.51 28.56 14.93
N HIS A 192 1.68 27.57 14.61
CA HIS A 192 0.45 27.74 13.85
C HIS A 192 -0.83 27.63 14.69
N GLY A 193 -0.70 27.64 16.02
CA GLY A 193 -1.85 27.65 16.93
C GLY A 193 -2.76 26.42 16.81
N TYR A 194 -2.19 25.25 16.48
CA TYR A 194 -2.95 23.99 16.31
C TYR A 194 -4.08 24.07 15.28
N ALA A 195 -3.87 24.84 14.20
CA ALA A 195 -4.91 25.12 13.20
C ALA A 195 -5.21 23.94 12.26
N PHE A 196 -4.36 22.92 12.22
CA PHE A 196 -4.46 21.74 11.37
C PHE A 196 -3.84 20.53 12.07
N ARG A 197 -4.17 19.33 11.59
CA ARG A 197 -3.58 18.11 12.10
C ARG A 197 -2.16 17.94 11.60
N ILE A 198 -1.30 17.34 12.41
CA ILE A 198 0.07 17.02 12.05
C ILE A 198 0.30 15.53 12.33
N VAL A 199 0.84 14.82 11.34
CA VAL A 199 1.24 13.42 11.47
C VAL A 199 2.72 13.32 11.19
N THR A 200 3.45 12.56 12.02
CA THR A 200 4.87 12.28 11.79
C THR A 200 5.04 11.06 10.88
N LEU A 201 6.21 10.91 10.24
CA LEU A 201 6.50 9.76 9.38
C LEU A 201 6.42 8.42 10.12
N ASP A 202 6.67 8.41 11.43
CA ASP A 202 6.52 7.24 12.29
C ASP A 202 5.10 7.03 12.84
N GLY A 203 4.13 7.87 12.41
CA GLY A 203 2.70 7.70 12.69
C GLY A 203 2.19 8.33 13.98
N GLN A 204 2.87 9.32 14.53
CA GLN A 204 2.35 10.07 15.69
C GLN A 204 1.43 11.21 15.21
N LEU A 205 0.31 11.43 15.90
CA LEU A 205 -0.72 12.44 15.55
C LEU A 205 -0.78 13.54 16.62
N ILE A 206 -0.77 14.80 16.17
CA ILE A 206 -1.02 16.00 16.98
C ILE A 206 -2.22 16.78 16.44
#